data_b08f28d932ab53d2f608d902838a4806
#
_entry.id   b08f28d932ab53d2f608d902838a4806
#
_cell.length_a   1.000
_cell.length_b   1.000
_cell.length_c   1.000
_cell.angle_alpha   90.00
_cell.angle_beta   90.00
_cell.angle_gamma   90.00
#
_symmetry.space_group_name_H-M   'P 1'
#
loop_
_entity.id
_entity.type
_entity.pdbx_description
1 polymer ?
#
loop_
_entity_poly.entity_id
_entity_poly.type
_entity_poly.pdbx_seq_one_letter_code
_entity_poly.pdbx_strand_id
1 'polypeptide(L)'
;PNTEGVEYKGKFAADRFDSIEGNWGLVWDGESVDSCTGQYGEYLKINSPFKFSLYLAANRPVVVWSKSALASYVKEYKLGICVDSLKDIEKTIKSLTIDELVNIQSSVYEYSKRIKSGKMLETAIFSSLKLLHEKIN
;
A
#
# COMPACT_ATOMS: atom_id res chain seq x y z
N PRO A 1 12.27 -11.67 -21.06
CA PRO A 1 11.02 -11.11 -20.50
C PRO A 1 10.72 -9.80 -21.22
N ASN A 2 9.49 -9.65 -21.69
CA ASN A 2 9.08 -8.41 -22.34
C ASN A 2 8.97 -7.33 -21.26
N THR A 3 9.90 -6.36 -21.27
CA THR A 3 9.97 -5.25 -20.32
C THR A 3 9.40 -3.95 -20.90
N GLU A 4 8.62 -4.05 -21.99
CA GLU A 4 7.98 -2.91 -22.62
C GLU A 4 7.11 -2.16 -21.58
N GLY A 5 7.36 -0.86 -21.42
CA GLY A 5 6.69 -0.02 -20.42
C GLY A 5 7.25 -0.10 -18.99
N VAL A 6 8.32 -0.87 -18.75
CA VAL A 6 9.00 -0.95 -17.45
C VAL A 6 10.39 -0.33 -17.53
N GLU A 7 10.64 0.69 -16.73
CA GLU A 7 11.95 1.30 -16.58
C GLU A 7 12.55 0.96 -15.21
N TYR A 8 13.68 0.28 -15.19
CA TYR A 8 14.38 -0.04 -13.95
C TYR A 8 15.24 1.14 -13.51
N LYS A 9 14.84 1.79 -12.41
CA LYS A 9 15.53 2.95 -11.83
C LYS A 9 16.59 2.59 -10.76
N GLY A 10 16.89 1.32 -10.58
CA GLY A 10 17.86 0.86 -9.59
C GLY A 10 17.24 0.47 -8.25
N LYS A 11 18.11 0.38 -7.22
CA LYS A 11 17.72 0.06 -5.85
C LYS A 11 17.74 1.34 -5.01
N PHE A 12 16.72 1.54 -4.21
CA PHE A 12 16.63 2.64 -3.26
C PHE A 12 16.80 2.11 -1.84
N ALA A 13 17.57 2.82 -1.02
CA ALA A 13 17.63 2.53 0.41
C ALA A 13 16.31 2.95 1.08
N ALA A 14 15.89 2.21 2.09
CA ALA A 14 14.59 2.42 2.74
C ALA A 14 14.48 3.79 3.45
N ASP A 15 15.58 4.39 3.83
CA ASP A 15 15.69 5.74 4.41
C ASP A 15 15.62 6.87 3.36
N ARG A 16 15.67 6.52 2.06
CA ARG A 16 15.62 7.47 0.92
C ARG A 16 14.32 7.37 0.13
N PHE A 17 13.21 7.03 0.80
CA PHE A 17 11.91 6.87 0.15
C PHE A 17 11.38 8.16 -0.51
N ASP A 18 11.80 9.34 -0.06
CA ASP A 18 11.42 10.62 -0.66
C ASP A 18 12.00 10.80 -2.08
N SER A 19 13.07 10.06 -2.43
CA SER A 19 13.67 10.07 -3.75
C SER A 19 12.99 9.16 -4.78
N ILE A 20 11.99 8.37 -4.36
CA ILE A 20 11.24 7.48 -5.25
C ILE A 20 10.33 8.33 -6.14
N GLU A 21 10.56 8.28 -7.45
CA GLU A 21 9.71 8.94 -8.45
C GLU A 21 8.41 8.16 -8.68
N GLY A 22 7.39 8.84 -9.17
CA GLY A 22 6.09 8.25 -9.50
C GLY A 22 4.95 8.74 -8.62
N ASN A 23 3.71 8.54 -9.08
CA ASN A 23 2.50 9.03 -8.43
C ASN A 23 1.78 7.95 -7.62
N TRP A 24 2.05 6.67 -7.90
CA TRP A 24 1.43 5.51 -7.25
C TRP A 24 2.47 4.48 -6.84
N GLY A 25 2.25 3.81 -5.74
CA GLY A 25 3.06 2.70 -5.26
C GLY A 25 2.39 1.35 -5.57
N LEU A 26 3.09 0.44 -6.26
CA LEU A 26 2.56 -0.88 -6.58
C LEU A 26 2.97 -1.91 -5.52
N VAL A 27 1.98 -2.53 -4.89
CA VAL A 27 2.18 -3.66 -3.96
C VAL A 27 1.66 -4.94 -4.62
N TRP A 28 2.57 -5.60 -5.35
CA TRP A 28 2.29 -6.81 -6.12
C TRP A 28 3.50 -7.74 -6.06
N ASP A 29 3.32 -8.96 -5.63
CA ASP A 29 4.38 -9.97 -5.54
C ASP A 29 4.01 -11.26 -6.30
N GLY A 30 3.00 -11.19 -7.18
CA GLY A 30 2.59 -12.31 -8.00
C GLY A 30 3.49 -12.56 -9.19
N GLU A 31 3.47 -13.79 -9.67
CA GLU A 31 4.23 -14.24 -10.84
C GLU A 31 3.55 -13.91 -12.17
N SER A 32 2.31 -13.45 -12.14
CA SER A 32 1.49 -13.11 -13.30
C SER A 32 0.98 -11.68 -13.24
N VAL A 33 0.77 -11.09 -14.40
CA VAL A 33 0.09 -9.78 -14.56
C VAL A 33 -1.43 -9.90 -14.46
N ASP A 34 -1.99 -11.08 -14.73
CA ASP A 34 -3.43 -11.32 -14.72
C ASP A 34 -4.01 -11.57 -13.32
N SER A 35 -3.17 -12.09 -12.41
CA SER A 35 -3.54 -12.36 -11.02
C SER A 35 -2.29 -12.45 -10.17
N CYS A 36 -2.38 -12.05 -8.92
CA CYS A 36 -1.28 -12.17 -7.98
C CYS A 36 -1.15 -13.61 -7.47
N THR A 37 -0.80 -14.53 -8.37
CA THR A 37 -0.62 -15.96 -8.12
C THR A 37 0.82 -16.31 -7.74
N GLY A 38 1.08 -17.61 -7.45
CA GLY A 38 2.38 -18.09 -7.00
C GLY A 38 2.55 -17.98 -5.49
N GLN A 39 3.66 -18.52 -5.00
CA GLN A 39 3.93 -18.61 -3.56
C GLN A 39 3.90 -17.22 -2.87
N TYR A 40 4.49 -16.22 -3.49
CA TYR A 40 4.52 -14.86 -2.95
C TYR A 40 3.17 -14.16 -3.05
N GLY A 41 2.39 -14.42 -4.11
CA GLY A 41 1.04 -13.93 -4.26
C GLY A 41 0.10 -14.48 -3.18
N GLU A 42 0.17 -15.78 -2.89
CA GLU A 42 -0.58 -16.40 -1.80
C GLU A 42 -0.18 -15.80 -0.43
N TYR A 43 1.11 -15.48 -0.25
CA TYR A 43 1.60 -14.86 0.97
C TYR A 43 1.01 -13.45 1.19
N LEU A 44 0.70 -12.69 0.12
CA LEU A 44 0.02 -11.40 0.22
C LEU A 44 -1.38 -11.46 0.83
N LYS A 45 -2.02 -12.63 0.84
CA LYS A 45 -3.34 -12.82 1.49
C LYS A 45 -3.26 -12.72 3.02
N ILE A 46 -2.08 -12.89 3.60
CA ILE A 46 -1.87 -12.89 5.06
C ILE A 46 -0.80 -11.89 5.52
N ASN A 47 -0.07 -11.28 4.58
CA ASN A 47 1.06 -10.40 4.88
C ASN A 47 0.78 -8.94 4.53
N SER A 48 1.44 -8.05 5.27
CA SER A 48 1.53 -6.63 4.97
C SER A 48 2.99 -6.31 4.59
N PRO A 49 3.33 -6.24 3.29
CA PRO A 49 4.70 -5.99 2.86
C PRO A 49 5.19 -4.60 3.30
N PHE A 50 6.46 -4.50 3.67
CA PHE A 50 7.11 -3.25 4.08
C PHE A 50 6.96 -2.12 3.05
N LYS A 51 7.00 -2.45 1.74
CA LYS A 51 6.81 -1.48 0.66
C LYS A 51 5.47 -0.74 0.72
N PHE A 52 4.42 -1.32 1.31
CA PHE A 52 3.15 -0.66 1.54
C PHE A 52 3.32 0.60 2.42
N SER A 53 3.92 0.44 3.59
CA SER A 53 4.19 1.57 4.49
C SER A 53 5.17 2.56 3.90
N LEU A 54 6.14 2.09 3.11
CA LEU A 54 7.14 2.92 2.46
C LEU A 54 6.51 3.88 1.44
N TYR A 55 5.61 3.38 0.57
CA TYR A 55 4.90 4.22 -0.39
C TYR A 55 4.01 5.25 0.30
N LEU A 56 3.28 4.83 1.34
CA LEU A 56 2.44 5.76 2.10
C LEU A 56 3.28 6.82 2.83
N ALA A 57 4.43 6.44 3.40
CA ALA A 57 5.37 7.40 3.97
C ALA A 57 5.90 8.41 2.94
N ALA A 58 6.13 7.96 1.70
CA ALA A 58 6.48 8.82 0.57
C ALA A 58 5.31 9.64 0.00
N ASN A 59 4.16 9.64 0.68
CA ASN A 59 2.93 10.31 0.24
C ASN A 59 2.42 9.82 -1.13
N ARG A 60 2.58 8.52 -1.41
CA ARG A 60 2.11 7.86 -2.63
C ARG A 60 0.91 6.97 -2.31
N PRO A 61 -0.25 7.19 -2.95
CA PRO A 61 -1.34 6.23 -2.90
C PRO A 61 -0.90 4.88 -3.48
N VAL A 62 -1.54 3.81 -3.03
CA VAL A 62 -1.12 2.46 -3.38
C VAL A 62 -2.09 1.75 -4.31
N VAL A 63 -1.53 0.87 -5.14
CA VAL A 63 -2.26 -0.13 -5.91
C VAL A 63 -1.98 -1.47 -5.26
N VAL A 64 -3.03 -2.16 -4.82
CA VAL A 64 -2.92 -3.48 -4.16
C VAL A 64 -3.79 -4.51 -4.87
N TRP A 65 -3.42 -5.78 -4.75
CA TRP A 65 -4.28 -6.86 -5.21
C TRP A 65 -5.58 -6.93 -4.38
N SER A 66 -6.73 -7.07 -5.05
CA SER A 66 -8.06 -7.07 -4.41
C SER A 66 -8.25 -8.17 -3.37
N LYS A 67 -7.49 -9.28 -3.47
CA LYS A 67 -7.53 -10.42 -2.55
C LYS A 67 -6.39 -10.41 -1.52
N SER A 68 -5.59 -9.36 -1.47
CA SER A 68 -4.55 -9.21 -0.44
C SER A 68 -5.15 -8.87 0.93
N ALA A 69 -4.41 -9.19 1.99
CA ALA A 69 -4.77 -8.78 3.36
C ALA A 69 -4.94 -7.25 3.49
N LEU A 70 -4.29 -6.48 2.64
CA LEU A 70 -4.34 -5.02 2.64
C LEU A 70 -5.58 -4.44 1.96
N ALA A 71 -6.32 -5.22 1.15
CA ALA A 71 -7.37 -4.69 0.29
C ALA A 71 -8.51 -4.02 1.07
N SER A 72 -8.99 -4.63 2.16
CA SER A 72 -10.02 -4.04 3.02
C SER A 72 -9.51 -2.75 3.68
N TYR A 73 -8.28 -2.76 4.16
CA TYR A 73 -7.64 -1.63 4.80
C TYR A 73 -7.46 -0.44 3.86
N VAL A 74 -6.99 -0.69 2.63
CA VAL A 74 -6.83 0.34 1.59
C VAL A 74 -8.18 1.00 1.25
N LYS A 75 -9.25 0.21 1.16
CA LYS A 75 -10.61 0.72 0.91
C LYS A 75 -11.13 1.53 2.07
N GLU A 76 -11.03 1.02 3.29
CA GLU A 76 -11.53 1.66 4.52
C GLU A 76 -10.89 3.03 4.73
N TYR A 77 -9.57 3.11 4.61
CA TYR A 77 -8.82 4.35 4.84
C TYR A 77 -8.60 5.18 3.58
N LYS A 78 -9.13 4.77 2.44
CA LYS A 78 -9.00 5.47 1.13
C LYS A 78 -7.55 5.77 0.76
N LEU A 79 -6.68 4.75 0.89
CA LEU A 79 -5.24 4.89 0.69
C LEU A 79 -4.79 4.60 -0.74
N GLY A 80 -5.72 4.22 -1.62
CA GLY A 80 -5.41 3.84 -2.99
C GLY A 80 -6.52 3.03 -3.64
N ILE A 81 -6.15 2.17 -4.58
CA ILE A 81 -7.06 1.31 -5.35
C ILE A 81 -6.73 -0.16 -5.18
N CYS A 82 -7.75 -1.00 -5.41
CA CYS A 82 -7.62 -2.45 -5.44
C CYS A 82 -7.93 -2.96 -6.84
N VAL A 83 -7.07 -3.81 -7.39
CA VAL A 83 -7.23 -4.40 -8.72
C VAL A 83 -7.11 -5.92 -8.68
N ASP A 84 -7.80 -6.61 -9.59
CA ASP A 84 -7.68 -8.06 -9.74
C ASP A 84 -6.49 -8.43 -10.63
N SER A 85 -6.19 -7.59 -11.61
CA SER A 85 -5.10 -7.73 -12.59
C SER A 85 -4.32 -6.42 -12.72
N LEU A 86 -3.02 -6.52 -13.02
CA LEU A 86 -2.21 -5.33 -13.36
C LEU A 86 -2.71 -4.64 -14.63
N LYS A 87 -3.38 -5.38 -15.54
CA LYS A 87 -4.00 -4.83 -16.75
C LYS A 87 -5.15 -3.86 -16.46
N ASP A 88 -5.74 -3.95 -15.26
CA ASP A 88 -6.87 -3.10 -14.86
C ASP A 88 -6.43 -1.76 -14.26
N ILE A 89 -5.13 -1.59 -13.95
CA ILE A 89 -4.63 -0.40 -13.24
C ILE A 89 -4.98 0.89 -13.98
N GLU A 90 -4.62 0.99 -15.25
CA GLU A 90 -4.84 2.18 -16.05
C GLU A 90 -6.32 2.54 -16.14
N LYS A 91 -7.17 1.55 -16.46
CA LYS A 91 -8.62 1.73 -16.53
C LYS A 91 -9.19 2.17 -15.19
N THR A 92 -8.77 1.54 -14.10
CA THR A 92 -9.25 1.86 -12.74
C THR A 92 -8.85 3.28 -12.36
N ILE A 93 -7.59 3.69 -12.58
CA ILE A 93 -7.14 5.05 -12.28
C ILE A 93 -7.89 6.08 -13.13
N LYS A 94 -8.07 5.82 -14.43
CA LYS A 94 -8.81 6.73 -15.33
C LYS A 94 -10.30 6.83 -15.01
N SER A 95 -10.89 5.85 -14.34
CA SER A 95 -12.29 5.88 -13.92
C SER A 95 -12.53 6.68 -12.64
N LEU A 96 -11.48 7.02 -11.90
CA LEU A 96 -11.61 7.84 -10.68
C LEU A 96 -12.03 9.26 -11.03
N THR A 97 -13.01 9.77 -10.31
CA THR A 97 -13.38 11.17 -10.35
C THR A 97 -12.31 12.04 -9.69
N ILE A 98 -12.32 13.34 -9.98
CA ILE A 98 -11.41 14.30 -9.34
C ILE A 98 -11.61 14.29 -7.82
N ASP A 99 -12.84 14.21 -7.35
CA ASP A 99 -13.14 14.19 -5.91
C ASP A 99 -12.59 12.92 -5.24
N GLU A 100 -12.66 11.76 -5.89
CA GLU A 100 -12.07 10.53 -5.39
C GLU A 100 -10.54 10.62 -5.32
N LEU A 101 -9.89 11.16 -6.34
CA LEU A 101 -8.45 11.39 -6.35
C LEU A 101 -8.01 12.34 -5.23
N VAL A 102 -8.73 13.45 -5.03
CA VAL A 102 -8.47 14.41 -3.95
C VAL A 102 -8.65 13.75 -2.58
N ASN A 103 -9.70 12.94 -2.40
CA ASN A 103 -9.94 12.20 -1.15
C ASN A 103 -8.84 11.18 -0.86
N ILE A 104 -8.41 10.42 -1.87
CA ILE A 104 -7.30 9.47 -1.74
C ILE A 104 -6.02 10.21 -1.34
N GLN A 105 -5.66 11.29 -2.04
CA GLN A 105 -4.45 12.04 -1.78
C GLN A 105 -4.44 12.68 -0.38
N SER A 106 -5.57 13.23 0.04
CA SER A 106 -5.76 13.80 1.38
C SER A 106 -5.59 12.73 2.47
N SER A 107 -6.22 11.56 2.28
CA SER A 107 -6.12 10.44 3.22
C SER A 107 -4.67 9.94 3.32
N VAL A 108 -3.99 9.78 2.19
CA VAL A 108 -2.58 9.35 2.15
C VAL A 108 -1.67 10.37 2.84
N TYR A 109 -1.91 11.66 2.64
CA TYR A 109 -1.13 12.71 3.30
C TYR A 109 -1.25 12.65 4.82
N GLU A 110 -2.46 12.52 5.35
CA GLU A 110 -2.67 12.39 6.80
C GLU A 110 -2.09 11.08 7.34
N TYR A 111 -2.20 10.00 6.58
CA TYR A 111 -1.62 8.71 6.93
C TYR A 111 -0.07 8.76 6.96
N SER A 112 0.53 9.42 5.97
CA SER A 112 1.98 9.67 5.89
C SER A 112 2.50 10.38 7.15
N LYS A 113 1.80 11.42 7.60
CA LYS A 113 2.16 12.14 8.83
C LYS A 113 2.15 11.23 10.07
N ARG A 114 1.15 10.35 10.18
CA ARG A 114 1.06 9.38 11.28
C ARG A 114 2.19 8.36 11.27
N ILE A 115 2.60 7.89 10.07
CA ILE A 115 3.76 7.00 9.92
C ILE A 115 5.03 7.73 10.37
N LYS A 116 5.30 8.90 9.78
CA LYS A 116 6.53 9.67 10.02
C LYS A 116 6.69 10.15 11.47
N SER A 117 5.59 10.44 12.14
CA SER A 117 5.61 10.86 13.55
C SER A 117 5.72 9.70 14.56
N GLY A 118 5.74 8.44 14.09
CA GLY A 118 5.72 7.27 14.98
C GLY A 118 4.36 7.00 15.64
N LYS A 119 3.32 7.80 15.34
CA LYS A 119 1.99 7.69 15.97
C LYS A 119 1.33 6.33 15.77
N MET A 120 1.64 5.67 14.65
CA MET A 120 1.15 4.31 14.37
C MET A 120 1.72 3.30 15.38
N LEU A 121 3.02 3.36 15.63
CA LEU A 121 3.70 2.50 16.60
C LEU A 121 3.23 2.79 18.04
N GLU A 122 3.16 4.06 18.40
CA GLU A 122 2.62 4.50 19.70
C GLU A 122 1.22 3.91 19.94
N THR A 123 0.31 4.06 18.97
CA THR A 123 -1.06 3.53 19.07
C THR A 123 -1.07 2.00 19.23
N ALA A 124 -0.22 1.28 18.49
CA ALA A 124 -0.11 -0.18 18.60
C ALA A 124 0.38 -0.62 19.99
N ILE A 125 1.39 0.07 20.54
CA ILE A 125 1.91 -0.21 21.87
C ILE A 125 0.82 0.00 22.93
N PHE A 126 0.15 1.15 22.94
CA PHE A 126 -0.91 1.44 23.90
C PHE A 126 -2.09 0.47 23.81
N SER A 127 -2.50 0.09 22.61
CA SER A 127 -3.55 -0.90 22.40
C SER A 127 -3.16 -2.27 22.95
N SER A 128 -1.91 -2.68 22.75
CA SER A 128 -1.39 -3.94 23.27
C SER A 128 -1.32 -3.95 24.80
N LEU A 129 -0.86 -2.87 25.41
CA LEU A 129 -0.82 -2.72 26.87
C LEU A 129 -2.23 -2.76 27.47
N LYS A 130 -3.21 -2.11 26.84
CA LYS A 130 -4.60 -2.15 27.28
C LYS A 130 -5.16 -3.57 27.26
N LEU A 131 -4.96 -4.32 26.17
CA LEU A 131 -5.38 -5.72 26.05
C LEU A 131 -4.73 -6.62 27.09
N LEU A 132 -3.45 -6.40 27.42
CA LEU A 132 -2.77 -7.14 28.47
C LEU A 132 -3.37 -6.84 29.85
N HIS A 133 -3.63 -5.57 30.13
CA HIS A 133 -4.26 -5.17 31.41
C HIS A 133 -5.64 -5.77 31.59
N GLU A 134 -6.48 -5.79 30.54
CA GLU A 134 -7.82 -6.39 30.57
C GLU A 134 -7.81 -7.92 30.77
N LYS A 135 -6.71 -8.61 30.40
CA LYS A 135 -6.56 -10.07 30.61
C LYS A 135 -6.05 -10.46 32.00
N ILE A 136 -5.44 -9.53 32.73
CA ILE A 136 -4.84 -9.79 34.04
C ILE A 136 -5.87 -9.52 35.16
N ASN A 137 -6.88 -8.71 34.88
CA ASN A 137 -7.99 -8.39 35.77
C ASN A 137 -9.23 -9.22 35.43
#